data_a772288a8143b2d83dddbde22cbdeb26
#
_entry.id   a772288a8143b2d83dddbde22cbdeb26
#
_cell.length_a   1.000
_cell.length_b   1.000
_cell.length_c   1.000
_cell.angle_alpha   90.00
_cell.angle_beta   90.00
_cell.angle_gamma   90.00
#
_symmetry.space_group_name_H-M   'P 1'
#
loop_
_entity.id
_entity.type
_entity.pdbx_description
1 polymer ?
#
loop_
_entity_poly.entity_id
_entity_poly.type
_entity_poly.pdbx_seq_one_letter_code
_entity_poly.pdbx_strand_id
1 'polypeptide(L)'
;MIKVTDLSKNYGTVEAVKSISFNIQDGEIVGFLGANGAGKTTTLKMMTGYLVPTSGKIEFNDLNIIDDTHEIQKQIGYLPELNPLYMEMRVYEYLEFLAGIRKIKGRKFKEALSRVIEECGLRGVVHKNIADCSKGYRQRIGLAAAMIHDPKILILDEPVTGLDPNQIVEIRGLIKQLGKEKLVFMSSHILQEIQGTVDRIMIINQGEIVANGTSDELMSNFMGNVILNMEVKGAAPETIEHIQAKVPSVKFVSLNTSNDIQQIQFEYGKDQDPREDLFRYAVENHWTILKMTPHTTNLEDIFRDLTTESDTHA
;
A
#
# COMPACT_ATOMS: atom_id res chain seq x y z
N MET A 1 -8.42 8.19 17.23
CA MET A 1 -8.31 6.73 17.02
C MET A 1 -9.51 6.21 16.22
N ILE A 2 -9.29 5.30 15.27
CA ILE A 2 -10.36 4.59 14.54
C ILE A 2 -10.31 3.13 14.94
N LYS A 3 -11.47 2.54 15.24
CA LYS A 3 -11.61 1.11 15.56
C LYS A 3 -12.65 0.48 14.65
N VAL A 4 -12.25 -0.60 13.99
CA VAL A 4 -13.09 -1.43 13.12
C VAL A 4 -13.20 -2.80 13.75
N THR A 5 -14.42 -3.32 13.91
CA THR A 5 -14.68 -4.59 14.59
C THR A 5 -15.64 -5.43 13.74
N ASP A 6 -15.17 -6.60 13.33
CA ASP A 6 -15.93 -7.64 12.59
C ASP A 6 -16.69 -7.09 11.38
N LEU A 7 -16.07 -6.13 10.68
CA LEU A 7 -16.67 -5.40 9.58
C LEU A 7 -16.84 -6.30 8.35
N SER A 8 -18.08 -6.37 7.87
CA SER A 8 -18.41 -7.15 6.67
C SER A 8 -19.26 -6.35 5.68
N LYS A 9 -19.08 -6.66 4.39
CA LYS A 9 -19.92 -6.12 3.32
C LYS A 9 -20.21 -7.14 2.26
N ASN A 10 -21.48 -7.42 2.06
CA ASN A 10 -21.99 -8.32 1.04
C ASN A 10 -22.76 -7.55 -0.03
N TYR A 11 -22.51 -7.87 -1.30
CA TYR A 11 -23.27 -7.43 -2.47
C TYR A 11 -23.96 -8.66 -3.08
N GLY A 12 -25.17 -8.96 -2.60
CA GLY A 12 -25.84 -10.19 -2.95
C GLY A 12 -25.04 -11.42 -2.48
N THR A 13 -24.55 -12.22 -3.40
CA THR A 13 -23.73 -13.42 -3.11
C THR A 13 -22.23 -13.12 -2.97
N VAL A 14 -21.78 -11.91 -3.29
CA VAL A 14 -20.37 -11.55 -3.23
C VAL A 14 -20.03 -10.93 -1.88
N GLU A 15 -19.19 -11.59 -1.11
CA GLU A 15 -18.62 -11.05 0.13
C GLU A 15 -17.38 -10.22 -0.19
N ALA A 16 -17.59 -8.90 -0.34
CA ALA A 16 -16.51 -7.96 -0.68
C ALA A 16 -15.58 -7.65 0.51
N VAL A 17 -16.09 -7.76 1.73
CA VAL A 17 -15.31 -7.61 2.98
C VAL A 17 -15.84 -8.64 3.98
N LYS A 18 -14.93 -9.42 4.57
CA LYS A 18 -15.21 -10.61 5.39
C LYS A 18 -14.69 -10.43 6.81
N SER A 19 -15.53 -9.88 7.69
CA SER A 19 -15.28 -9.80 9.15
C SER A 19 -13.90 -9.26 9.53
N ILE A 20 -13.46 -8.15 8.88
CA ILE A 20 -12.18 -7.54 9.18
C ILE A 20 -12.23 -6.72 10.48
N SER A 21 -11.15 -6.82 11.26
CA SER A 21 -10.97 -6.05 12.49
C SER A 21 -9.59 -5.42 12.55
N PHE A 22 -9.53 -4.12 12.84
CA PHE A 22 -8.29 -3.37 12.99
C PHE A 22 -8.50 -2.06 13.74
N ASN A 23 -7.41 -1.43 14.14
CA ASN A 23 -7.41 -0.11 14.74
C ASN A 23 -6.36 0.79 14.08
N ILE A 24 -6.59 2.11 14.11
CA ILE A 24 -5.63 3.12 13.63
C ILE A 24 -5.50 4.18 14.72
N GLN A 25 -4.26 4.50 15.07
CA GLN A 25 -3.97 5.47 16.12
C GLN A 25 -3.96 6.90 15.57
N ASP A 26 -4.12 7.89 16.45
CA ASP A 26 -3.98 9.29 16.07
C ASP A 26 -2.53 9.58 15.65
N GLY A 27 -2.34 10.34 14.58
CA GLY A 27 -1.03 10.68 14.03
C GLY A 27 -0.34 9.53 13.28
N GLU A 28 -1.03 8.41 13.02
CA GLU A 28 -0.51 7.28 12.25
C GLU A 28 -0.83 7.44 10.76
N ILE A 29 0.13 7.11 9.90
CA ILE A 29 -0.07 6.95 8.46
C ILE A 29 -0.12 5.46 8.16
N VAL A 30 -1.30 4.96 7.79
CA VAL A 30 -1.52 3.55 7.48
C VAL A 30 -1.79 3.35 6.01
N GLY A 31 -1.04 2.44 5.38
CA GLY A 31 -1.24 1.98 4.02
C GLY A 31 -2.13 0.73 3.98
N PHE A 32 -3.22 0.80 3.22
CA PHE A 32 -4.14 -0.32 3.01
C PHE A 32 -3.91 -0.91 1.62
N LEU A 33 -3.12 -1.95 1.56
CA LEU A 33 -2.59 -2.54 0.34
C LEU A 33 -3.39 -3.78 -0.07
N GLY A 34 -3.64 -3.96 -1.36
CA GLY A 34 -4.30 -5.15 -1.88
C GLY A 34 -4.54 -5.07 -3.38
N ALA A 35 -4.77 -6.21 -4.03
CA ALA A 35 -5.10 -6.27 -5.45
C ALA A 35 -6.43 -5.56 -5.77
N ASN A 36 -6.69 -5.32 -7.06
CA ASN A 36 -7.99 -4.80 -7.48
C ASN A 36 -9.08 -5.82 -7.14
N GLY A 37 -10.19 -5.33 -6.57
CA GLY A 37 -11.27 -6.20 -6.09
C GLY A 37 -11.07 -6.80 -4.69
N ALA A 38 -9.93 -6.60 -4.03
CA ALA A 38 -9.65 -7.15 -2.69
C ALA A 38 -10.53 -6.59 -1.56
N GLY A 39 -11.33 -5.52 -1.79
CA GLY A 39 -12.21 -4.91 -0.80
C GLY A 39 -11.78 -3.54 -0.29
N LYS A 40 -10.67 -2.95 -0.80
CA LYS A 40 -10.12 -1.66 -0.35
C LYS A 40 -11.14 -0.52 -0.41
N THR A 41 -11.60 -0.15 -1.60
CA THR A 41 -12.56 0.94 -1.82
C THR A 41 -13.88 0.71 -1.08
N THR A 42 -14.32 -0.54 -0.97
CA THR A 42 -15.52 -0.90 -0.18
C THR A 42 -15.31 -0.56 1.29
N THR A 43 -14.16 -0.91 1.86
CA THR A 43 -13.80 -0.61 3.24
C THR A 43 -13.72 0.91 3.47
N LEU A 44 -13.05 1.65 2.58
CA LEU A 44 -12.94 3.12 2.68
C LEU A 44 -14.32 3.79 2.60
N LYS A 45 -15.20 3.34 1.70
CA LYS A 45 -16.57 3.85 1.60
C LYS A 45 -17.41 3.59 2.85
N MET A 46 -17.22 2.45 3.52
CA MET A 46 -17.87 2.20 4.81
C MET A 46 -17.31 3.11 5.90
N MET A 47 -15.99 3.29 5.96
CA MET A 47 -15.34 4.18 6.94
C MET A 47 -15.74 5.65 6.77
N THR A 48 -16.10 6.08 5.57
CA THR A 48 -16.56 7.46 5.30
C THR A 48 -18.06 7.65 5.45
N GLY A 49 -18.80 6.59 5.81
CA GLY A 49 -20.27 6.62 5.90
C GLY A 49 -20.98 6.75 4.55
N TYR A 50 -20.25 6.55 3.44
CA TYR A 50 -20.84 6.52 2.10
C TYR A 50 -21.59 5.20 1.84
N LEU A 51 -21.15 4.12 2.49
CA LEU A 51 -21.72 2.78 2.36
C LEU A 51 -22.01 2.20 3.74
N VAL A 52 -23.21 1.69 3.95
CA VAL A 52 -23.57 1.02 5.20
C VAL A 52 -23.01 -0.40 5.21
N PRO A 53 -22.31 -0.82 6.28
CA PRO A 53 -21.87 -2.21 6.47
C PRO A 53 -23.04 -3.20 6.46
N THR A 54 -22.76 -4.44 6.08
CA THR A 54 -23.72 -5.56 6.26
C THR A 54 -23.74 -6.00 7.73
N SER A 55 -22.57 -6.04 8.36
CA SER A 55 -22.40 -6.29 9.80
C SER A 55 -21.11 -5.69 10.32
N GLY A 56 -20.90 -5.71 11.64
CA GLY A 56 -19.75 -5.14 12.31
C GLY A 56 -19.94 -3.67 12.67
N LYS A 57 -18.86 -3.05 13.16
CA LYS A 57 -18.85 -1.67 13.66
C LYS A 57 -17.64 -0.90 13.20
N ILE A 58 -17.82 0.41 12.99
CA ILE A 58 -16.74 1.36 12.78
C ILE A 58 -16.93 2.50 13.78
N GLU A 59 -15.94 2.73 14.61
CA GLU A 59 -15.97 3.72 15.68
C GLU A 59 -14.81 4.72 15.48
N PHE A 60 -15.15 6.02 15.58
CA PHE A 60 -14.21 7.11 15.58
C PHE A 60 -14.19 7.71 16.99
N ASN A 61 -13.19 7.37 17.78
CA ASN A 61 -13.19 7.56 19.23
C ASN A 61 -14.47 6.94 19.83
N ASP A 62 -15.39 7.75 20.36
CA ASP A 62 -16.65 7.29 20.97
C ASP A 62 -17.86 7.37 20.02
N LEU A 63 -17.67 7.76 18.76
CA LEU A 63 -18.74 7.95 17.77
C LEU A 63 -18.85 6.74 16.84
N ASN A 64 -20.06 6.24 16.61
CA ASN A 64 -20.34 5.16 15.66
C ASN A 64 -20.70 5.73 14.28
N ILE A 65 -20.09 5.18 13.21
CA ILE A 65 -20.29 5.67 11.84
C ILE A 65 -21.75 5.62 11.38
N ILE A 66 -22.57 4.73 11.91
CA ILE A 66 -23.99 4.60 11.53
C ILE A 66 -24.82 5.67 12.22
N ASP A 67 -24.64 5.83 13.53
CA ASP A 67 -25.46 6.70 14.36
C ASP A 67 -25.00 8.16 14.26
N ASP A 68 -23.68 8.39 14.18
CA ASP A 68 -23.04 9.71 14.22
C ASP A 68 -22.42 10.11 12.89
N THR A 69 -22.90 9.57 11.76
CA THR A 69 -22.30 9.77 10.41
C THR A 69 -21.95 11.23 10.16
N HIS A 70 -22.84 12.17 10.44
CA HIS A 70 -22.63 13.58 10.15
C HIS A 70 -21.51 14.22 10.99
N GLU A 71 -21.42 13.88 12.26
CA GLU A 71 -20.37 14.38 13.15
C GLU A 71 -19.00 13.80 12.80
N ILE A 72 -18.96 12.53 12.39
CA ILE A 72 -17.75 11.86 11.91
C ILE A 72 -17.30 12.47 10.58
N GLN A 73 -18.21 12.71 9.62
CA GLN A 73 -17.90 13.32 8.33
C GLN A 73 -17.35 14.75 8.43
N LYS A 74 -17.61 15.47 9.52
CA LYS A 74 -16.97 16.77 9.80
C LYS A 74 -15.48 16.62 10.14
N GLN A 75 -15.07 15.46 10.64
CA GLN A 75 -13.71 15.17 11.06
C GLN A 75 -12.88 14.48 9.97
N ILE A 76 -13.53 14.00 8.89
CA ILE A 76 -12.90 13.25 7.80
C ILE A 76 -12.76 14.10 6.56
N GLY A 77 -11.56 14.12 5.97
CA GLY A 77 -11.31 14.48 4.59
C GLY A 77 -11.23 13.22 3.74
N TYR A 78 -12.04 13.09 2.72
CA TYR A 78 -12.05 11.93 1.83
C TYR A 78 -11.65 12.32 0.41
N LEU A 79 -10.66 11.65 -0.12
CA LEU A 79 -10.28 11.71 -1.53
C LEU A 79 -10.61 10.36 -2.17
N PRO A 80 -11.64 10.27 -3.02
CA PRO A 80 -11.96 9.05 -3.76
C PRO A 80 -10.98 8.83 -4.92
N GLU A 81 -10.83 7.59 -5.36
CA GLU A 81 -10.01 7.19 -6.51
C GLU A 81 -10.35 8.01 -7.78
N LEU A 82 -11.64 8.07 -8.11
CA LEU A 82 -12.15 8.94 -9.16
C LEU A 82 -12.54 10.28 -8.55
N ASN A 83 -11.61 11.23 -8.58
CA ASN A 83 -11.81 12.56 -8.03
C ASN A 83 -12.88 13.35 -8.83
N PRO A 84 -14.09 13.61 -8.29
CA PRO A 84 -15.20 14.21 -9.03
C PRO A 84 -15.06 15.74 -9.11
N LEU A 85 -14.07 16.23 -9.85
CA LEU A 85 -13.82 17.64 -10.04
C LEU A 85 -14.79 18.26 -11.04
N TYR A 86 -15.23 19.49 -10.78
CA TYR A 86 -16.01 20.30 -11.73
C TYR A 86 -15.06 21.00 -12.68
N MET A 87 -14.81 20.36 -13.83
CA MET A 87 -13.76 20.74 -14.80
C MET A 87 -13.92 22.17 -15.34
N GLU A 88 -15.15 22.69 -15.44
CA GLU A 88 -15.48 24.04 -15.91
C GLU A 88 -15.21 25.14 -14.88
N MET A 89 -15.03 24.76 -13.60
CA MET A 89 -14.75 25.72 -12.54
C MET A 89 -13.26 26.03 -12.48
N ARG A 90 -12.94 27.24 -12.02
CA ARG A 90 -11.60 27.59 -11.57
C ARG A 90 -11.32 26.89 -10.23
N VAL A 91 -10.06 26.64 -9.95
CA VAL A 91 -9.64 26.00 -8.68
C VAL A 91 -10.20 26.77 -7.47
N TYR A 92 -10.08 28.12 -7.46
CA TYR A 92 -10.65 28.98 -6.43
C TYR A 92 -12.16 28.76 -6.25
N GLU A 93 -12.92 28.80 -7.34
CA GLU A 93 -14.40 28.69 -7.33
C GLU A 93 -14.85 27.32 -6.81
N TYR A 94 -14.14 26.26 -7.20
CA TYR A 94 -14.40 24.91 -6.71
C TYR A 94 -14.16 24.78 -5.21
N LEU A 95 -13.04 25.30 -4.71
CA LEU A 95 -12.73 25.29 -3.28
C LEU A 95 -13.71 26.17 -2.48
N GLU A 96 -14.13 27.32 -3.02
CA GLU A 96 -15.16 28.18 -2.42
C GLU A 96 -16.53 27.51 -2.33
N PHE A 97 -16.91 26.80 -3.40
CA PHE A 97 -18.14 26.01 -3.45
C PHE A 97 -18.17 24.94 -2.36
N LEU A 98 -17.09 24.15 -2.24
CA LEU A 98 -17.00 23.10 -1.21
C LEU A 98 -16.94 23.66 0.22
N ALA A 99 -16.22 24.76 0.44
CA ALA A 99 -16.22 25.47 1.70
C ALA A 99 -17.62 25.96 2.05
N GLY A 100 -18.38 26.44 1.05
CA GLY A 100 -19.78 26.87 1.19
C GLY A 100 -20.71 25.76 1.67
N ILE A 101 -20.57 24.54 1.13
CA ILE A 101 -21.29 23.34 1.57
C ILE A 101 -20.99 23.05 3.06
N ARG A 102 -19.73 23.24 3.48
CA ARG A 102 -19.29 23.08 4.88
C ARG A 102 -19.60 24.30 5.75
N LYS A 103 -20.34 25.32 5.24
CA LYS A 103 -20.70 26.56 5.92
C LYS A 103 -19.50 27.42 6.33
N ILE A 104 -18.34 27.22 5.68
CA ILE A 104 -17.13 28.02 5.87
C ILE A 104 -17.21 29.25 4.93
N LYS A 105 -17.36 30.45 5.47
CA LYS A 105 -17.57 31.68 4.70
C LYS A 105 -16.70 32.84 5.20
N GLY A 106 -16.59 33.88 4.39
CA GLY A 106 -15.95 35.14 4.76
C GLY A 106 -14.48 34.98 5.15
N ARG A 107 -14.10 35.50 6.31
CA ARG A 107 -12.72 35.46 6.79
C ARG A 107 -12.22 34.02 6.99
N LYS A 108 -13.05 33.13 7.56
CA LYS A 108 -12.71 31.72 7.77
C LYS A 108 -12.41 31.00 6.45
N PHE A 109 -13.15 31.32 5.37
CA PHE A 109 -12.84 30.74 4.04
C PHE A 109 -11.49 31.24 3.52
N LYS A 110 -11.18 32.54 3.65
CA LYS A 110 -9.88 33.07 3.19
C LYS A 110 -8.71 32.41 3.91
N GLU A 111 -8.84 32.17 5.21
CA GLU A 111 -7.85 31.50 6.04
C GLU A 111 -7.70 30.01 5.60
N ALA A 112 -8.82 29.29 5.44
CA ALA A 112 -8.83 27.90 4.97
C ALA A 112 -8.25 27.76 3.56
N LEU A 113 -8.64 28.64 2.65
CA LEU A 113 -8.13 28.66 1.27
C LEU A 113 -6.63 28.89 1.24
N SER A 114 -6.12 29.90 1.97
CA SER A 114 -4.69 30.19 2.04
C SER A 114 -3.90 28.99 2.54
N ARG A 115 -4.39 28.31 3.57
CA ARG A 115 -3.80 27.11 4.14
C ARG A 115 -3.73 25.98 3.10
N VAL A 116 -4.85 25.59 2.49
CA VAL A 116 -4.84 24.46 1.54
C VAL A 116 -4.09 24.75 0.25
N ILE A 117 -4.05 26.01 -0.20
CA ILE A 117 -3.24 26.44 -1.35
C ILE A 117 -1.75 26.25 -1.04
N GLU A 118 -1.32 26.61 0.16
CA GLU A 118 0.06 26.46 0.60
C GLU A 118 0.43 24.99 0.76
N GLU A 119 -0.34 24.26 1.56
CA GLU A 119 -0.11 22.86 1.88
C GLU A 119 -0.10 21.99 0.62
N CYS A 120 -1.03 22.20 -0.32
CA CYS A 120 -1.13 21.41 -1.55
C CYS A 120 -0.32 21.96 -2.73
N GLY A 121 0.41 23.08 -2.58
CA GLY A 121 1.23 23.67 -3.63
C GLY A 121 0.42 24.18 -4.83
N LEU A 122 -0.73 24.84 -4.60
CA LEU A 122 -1.67 25.28 -5.65
C LEU A 122 -1.50 26.72 -6.10
N ARG A 123 -0.55 27.50 -5.56
CA ARG A 123 -0.39 28.93 -5.84
C ARG A 123 -0.38 29.27 -7.34
N GLY A 124 0.29 28.46 -8.16
CA GLY A 124 0.44 28.70 -9.60
C GLY A 124 -0.80 28.39 -10.45
N VAL A 125 -1.82 27.74 -9.86
CA VAL A 125 -3.01 27.27 -10.61
C VAL A 125 -4.34 27.74 -10.04
N VAL A 126 -4.35 28.45 -8.92
CA VAL A 126 -5.56 28.84 -8.18
C VAL A 126 -6.61 29.57 -9.04
N HIS A 127 -6.18 30.32 -10.06
CA HIS A 127 -7.06 31.05 -10.99
C HIS A 127 -7.28 30.33 -12.33
N LYS A 128 -6.68 29.15 -12.55
CA LYS A 128 -6.87 28.36 -13.77
C LYS A 128 -8.14 27.54 -13.66
N ASN A 129 -8.74 27.23 -14.82
CA ASN A 129 -9.78 26.21 -14.88
C ASN A 129 -9.17 24.84 -14.53
N ILE A 130 -9.95 24.02 -13.85
CA ILE A 130 -9.52 22.67 -13.45
C ILE A 130 -9.23 21.83 -14.70
N ALA A 131 -9.96 22.03 -15.79
CA ALA A 131 -9.72 21.39 -17.08
C ALA A 131 -8.31 21.65 -17.64
N ASP A 132 -7.73 22.82 -17.37
CA ASP A 132 -6.41 23.23 -17.85
C ASP A 132 -5.26 22.77 -16.95
N CYS A 133 -5.57 22.07 -15.85
CA CYS A 133 -4.61 21.55 -14.90
C CYS A 133 -4.13 20.14 -15.30
N SER A 134 -2.84 19.85 -15.08
CA SER A 134 -2.31 18.50 -15.22
C SER A 134 -2.97 17.51 -14.24
N LYS A 135 -2.85 16.21 -14.50
CA LYS A 135 -3.40 15.18 -13.61
C LYS A 135 -2.89 15.33 -12.18
N GLY A 136 -1.60 15.60 -11.98
CA GLY A 136 -1.01 15.84 -10.66
C GLY A 136 -1.61 17.07 -9.96
N TYR A 137 -1.83 18.17 -10.68
CA TYR A 137 -2.54 19.31 -10.10
C TYR A 137 -3.99 18.99 -9.76
N ARG A 138 -4.70 18.23 -10.58
CA ARG A 138 -6.07 17.78 -10.28
C ARG A 138 -6.10 16.92 -9.01
N GLN A 139 -5.11 16.06 -8.80
CA GLN A 139 -4.99 15.28 -7.58
C GLN A 139 -4.76 16.16 -6.35
N ARG A 140 -3.87 17.17 -6.45
CA ARG A 140 -3.63 18.16 -5.40
C ARG A 140 -4.88 19.03 -5.11
N ILE A 141 -5.67 19.34 -6.12
CA ILE A 141 -6.95 20.05 -5.97
C ILE A 141 -7.95 19.17 -5.20
N GLY A 142 -8.03 17.87 -5.51
CA GLY A 142 -8.87 16.93 -4.77
C GLY A 142 -8.46 16.81 -3.31
N LEU A 143 -7.15 16.75 -3.05
CA LEU A 143 -6.64 16.73 -1.68
C LEU A 143 -6.93 18.03 -0.94
N ALA A 144 -6.75 19.20 -1.58
CA ALA A 144 -7.13 20.51 -1.02
C ALA A 144 -8.63 20.57 -0.71
N ALA A 145 -9.47 20.02 -1.59
CA ALA A 145 -10.92 19.91 -1.37
C ALA A 145 -11.26 19.02 -0.17
N ALA A 146 -10.59 17.89 -0.01
CA ALA A 146 -10.73 17.03 1.15
C ALA A 146 -10.28 17.71 2.46
N MET A 147 -9.37 18.68 2.37
CA MET A 147 -8.75 19.37 3.51
C MET A 147 -9.35 20.74 3.84
N ILE A 148 -10.23 21.29 3.02
CA ILE A 148 -10.71 22.68 3.16
C ILE A 148 -11.33 23.01 4.54
N HIS A 149 -11.94 22.02 5.18
CA HIS A 149 -12.58 22.14 6.50
C HIS A 149 -11.67 21.72 7.67
N ASP A 150 -10.38 21.53 7.42
CA ASP A 150 -9.37 21.13 8.40
C ASP A 150 -9.68 19.83 9.17
N PRO A 151 -9.87 18.73 8.47
CA PRO A 151 -10.18 17.46 9.12
C PRO A 151 -8.97 16.95 9.92
N LYS A 152 -9.25 16.16 10.97
CA LYS A 152 -8.22 15.45 11.75
C LYS A 152 -7.80 14.14 11.08
N ILE A 153 -8.64 13.59 10.22
CA ILE A 153 -8.50 12.29 9.59
C ILE A 153 -8.56 12.46 8.07
N LEU A 154 -7.61 11.88 7.37
CA LEU A 154 -7.61 11.83 5.90
C LEU A 154 -7.77 10.36 5.46
N ILE A 155 -8.79 10.10 4.67
CA ILE A 155 -9.03 8.81 4.00
C ILE A 155 -8.81 9.02 2.51
N LEU A 156 -7.79 8.37 1.95
CA LEU A 156 -7.32 8.59 0.59
C LEU A 156 -7.40 7.26 -0.20
N ASP A 157 -8.25 7.24 -1.21
CA ASP A 157 -8.41 6.07 -2.07
C ASP A 157 -7.54 6.23 -3.32
N GLU A 158 -6.49 5.41 -3.43
CA GLU A 158 -5.52 5.39 -4.53
C GLU A 158 -4.95 6.79 -4.89
N PRO A 159 -4.38 7.55 -3.93
CA PRO A 159 -4.08 8.97 -4.10
C PRO A 159 -3.00 9.28 -5.15
N VAL A 160 -2.22 8.29 -5.58
CA VAL A 160 -1.12 8.46 -6.55
C VAL A 160 -1.35 7.73 -7.88
N THR A 161 -2.48 7.06 -8.04
CA THR A 161 -2.76 6.23 -9.23
C THR A 161 -2.73 7.04 -10.52
N GLY A 162 -1.93 6.55 -11.49
CA GLY A 162 -1.78 7.10 -12.83
C GLY A 162 -1.07 8.46 -12.89
N LEU A 163 -0.32 8.83 -11.86
CA LEU A 163 0.62 9.94 -11.88
C LEU A 163 1.96 9.49 -12.46
N ASP A 164 2.74 10.45 -12.96
CA ASP A 164 4.13 10.17 -13.33
C ASP A 164 5.04 10.02 -12.09
N PRO A 165 6.23 9.40 -12.21
CA PRO A 165 7.09 9.13 -11.06
C PRO A 165 7.44 10.36 -10.22
N ASN A 166 7.66 11.52 -10.85
CA ASN A 166 7.97 12.75 -10.12
C ASN A 166 6.76 13.25 -9.31
N GLN A 167 5.58 13.20 -9.90
CA GLN A 167 4.33 13.56 -9.23
C GLN A 167 4.02 12.62 -8.07
N ILE A 168 4.29 11.32 -8.21
CA ILE A 168 4.15 10.35 -7.11
C ILE A 168 5.02 10.77 -5.92
N VAL A 169 6.30 11.08 -6.15
CA VAL A 169 7.22 11.54 -5.09
C VAL A 169 6.70 12.79 -4.39
N GLU A 170 6.19 13.75 -5.16
CA GLU A 170 5.66 15.01 -4.62
C GLU A 170 4.39 14.79 -3.77
N ILE A 171 3.45 13.96 -4.24
CA ILE A 171 2.21 13.65 -3.48
C ILE A 171 2.54 12.85 -2.22
N ARG A 172 3.46 11.89 -2.29
CA ARG A 172 3.94 11.14 -1.12
C ARG A 172 4.58 12.06 -0.08
N GLY A 173 5.42 12.98 -0.53
CA GLY A 173 6.01 14.00 0.35
C GLY A 173 4.94 14.85 1.05
N LEU A 174 3.91 15.26 0.32
CA LEU A 174 2.76 15.99 0.86
C LEU A 174 1.99 15.15 1.90
N ILE A 175 1.65 13.89 1.58
CA ILE A 175 0.94 12.98 2.50
C ILE A 175 1.77 12.79 3.78
N LYS A 176 3.08 12.57 3.66
CA LYS A 176 3.98 12.44 4.81
C LYS A 176 4.04 13.69 5.68
N GLN A 177 3.99 14.88 5.08
CA GLN A 177 3.91 16.13 5.81
C GLN A 177 2.58 16.25 6.57
N LEU A 178 1.46 15.94 5.92
CA LEU A 178 0.13 15.97 6.52
C LEU A 178 -0.03 14.96 7.66
N GLY A 179 0.58 13.79 7.54
CA GLY A 179 0.56 12.74 8.56
C GLY A 179 1.24 13.11 9.88
N LYS A 180 2.05 14.19 9.90
CA LYS A 180 2.62 14.70 11.18
C LYS A 180 1.58 15.28 12.11
N GLU A 181 0.44 15.73 11.58
CA GLU A 181 -0.61 16.41 12.34
C GLU A 181 -1.96 15.70 12.25
N LYS A 182 -2.11 14.82 11.28
CA LYS A 182 -3.37 14.15 10.95
C LYS A 182 -3.17 12.64 10.90
N LEU A 183 -4.20 11.88 11.27
CA LEU A 183 -4.29 10.46 10.95
C LEU A 183 -4.53 10.32 9.46
N VAL A 184 -3.73 9.49 8.78
CA VAL A 184 -3.90 9.22 7.35
C VAL A 184 -4.12 7.72 7.11
N PHE A 185 -5.21 7.38 6.43
CA PHE A 185 -5.48 6.04 5.96
C PHE A 185 -5.58 6.05 4.44
N MET A 186 -4.61 5.44 3.76
CA MET A 186 -4.53 5.48 2.30
C MET A 186 -4.50 4.09 1.69
N SER A 187 -5.28 3.88 0.63
CA SER A 187 -5.22 2.64 -0.14
C SER A 187 -4.19 2.71 -1.27
N SER A 188 -3.65 1.57 -1.64
CA SER A 188 -2.93 1.36 -2.90
C SER A 188 -2.99 -0.12 -3.33
N HIS A 189 -2.81 -0.37 -4.62
CA HIS A 189 -2.58 -1.71 -5.16
C HIS A 189 -1.10 -1.94 -5.50
N ILE A 190 -0.24 -0.93 -5.31
CA ILE A 190 1.20 -0.96 -5.59
C ILE A 190 1.95 -0.66 -4.30
N LEU A 191 2.75 -1.62 -3.84
CA LEU A 191 3.53 -1.48 -2.61
C LEU A 191 4.51 -0.30 -2.66
N GLN A 192 5.23 -0.12 -3.77
CA GLN A 192 6.21 0.95 -3.94
C GLN A 192 5.60 2.35 -3.80
N GLU A 193 4.30 2.50 -4.09
CA GLU A 193 3.60 3.78 -3.93
C GLU A 193 3.43 4.20 -2.47
N ILE A 194 3.37 3.25 -1.55
CA ILE A 194 3.16 3.52 -0.11
C ILE A 194 4.42 3.34 0.73
N GLN A 195 5.35 2.48 0.29
CA GLN A 195 6.59 2.19 1.00
C GLN A 195 7.40 3.46 1.28
N GLY A 196 7.86 3.62 2.52
CA GLY A 196 8.58 4.81 2.98
C GLY A 196 7.72 6.06 3.21
N THR A 197 6.40 5.96 3.00
CA THR A 197 5.44 7.02 3.30
C THR A 197 4.63 6.68 4.54
N VAL A 198 4.28 5.41 4.71
CA VAL A 198 3.42 4.90 5.78
C VAL A 198 4.25 4.36 6.95
N ASP A 199 3.66 4.44 8.15
CA ASP A 199 4.24 3.86 9.37
C ASP A 199 3.90 2.38 9.47
N ARG A 200 2.73 1.97 8.98
CA ARG A 200 2.22 0.60 9.03
C ARG A 200 1.48 0.24 7.75
N ILE A 201 1.59 -1.02 7.37
CA ILE A 201 0.94 -1.60 6.20
C ILE A 201 -0.06 -2.65 6.66
N MET A 202 -1.29 -2.56 6.16
CA MET A 202 -2.29 -3.61 6.24
C MET A 202 -2.54 -4.16 4.85
N ILE A 203 -2.39 -5.48 4.68
CA ILE A 203 -2.64 -6.15 3.40
C ILE A 203 -4.00 -6.83 3.45
N ILE A 204 -4.85 -6.47 2.49
CA ILE A 204 -6.16 -7.12 2.29
C ILE A 204 -6.13 -7.97 1.03
N ASN A 205 -6.60 -9.19 1.14
CA ASN A 205 -6.79 -10.09 0.01
C ASN A 205 -8.15 -10.79 0.12
N GLN A 206 -8.92 -10.82 -0.98
CA GLN A 206 -10.27 -11.45 -1.04
C GLN A 206 -11.21 -11.08 0.12
N GLY A 207 -11.15 -9.83 0.57
CA GLY A 207 -11.99 -9.32 1.65
C GLY A 207 -11.46 -9.57 3.07
N GLU A 208 -10.31 -10.18 3.25
CA GLU A 208 -9.69 -10.51 4.55
C GLU A 208 -8.37 -9.77 4.75
N ILE A 209 -8.04 -9.37 5.99
CA ILE A 209 -6.72 -8.83 6.31
C ILE A 209 -5.76 -10.00 6.51
N VAL A 210 -4.82 -10.15 5.58
CA VAL A 210 -3.85 -11.25 5.58
C VAL A 210 -2.52 -10.88 6.23
N ALA A 211 -2.20 -9.58 6.36
CA ALA A 211 -1.03 -9.11 7.09
C ALA A 211 -1.26 -7.69 7.63
N ASN A 212 -0.63 -7.38 8.77
CA ASN A 212 -0.72 -6.08 9.41
C ASN A 212 0.52 -5.86 10.30
N GLY A 213 1.31 -4.82 9.99
CA GLY A 213 2.53 -4.50 10.73
C GLY A 213 3.34 -3.39 10.06
N THR A 214 4.42 -2.97 10.69
CA THR A 214 5.45 -2.13 10.08
C THR A 214 6.16 -2.90 8.95
N SER A 215 6.87 -2.20 8.06
CA SER A 215 7.68 -2.86 7.03
C SER A 215 8.66 -3.86 7.61
N ASP A 216 9.30 -3.53 8.74
CA ASP A 216 10.29 -4.39 9.40
C ASP A 216 9.63 -5.61 10.06
N GLU A 217 8.47 -5.44 10.69
CA GLU A 217 7.69 -6.56 11.26
C GLU A 217 7.22 -7.52 10.16
N LEU A 218 6.68 -7.00 9.06
CA LEU A 218 6.25 -7.82 7.93
C LEU A 218 7.45 -8.57 7.33
N MET A 219 8.56 -7.88 7.11
CA MET A 219 9.80 -8.54 6.65
C MET A 219 10.24 -9.63 7.63
N SER A 220 10.24 -9.38 8.93
CA SER A 220 10.67 -10.35 9.95
C SER A 220 9.76 -11.58 10.02
N ASN A 221 8.45 -11.37 9.95
CA ASN A 221 7.43 -12.42 10.05
C ASN A 221 7.41 -13.34 8.81
N PHE A 222 7.74 -12.79 7.64
CA PHE A 222 7.73 -13.52 6.37
C PHE A 222 9.13 -13.80 5.82
N MET A 223 10.21 -13.32 6.48
CA MET A 223 11.57 -13.72 6.16
C MET A 223 11.76 -15.20 6.54
N GLY A 224 11.44 -16.06 5.60
CA GLY A 224 11.85 -17.45 5.59
C GLY A 224 13.35 -17.62 5.32
N ASN A 225 13.73 -18.79 4.87
CA ASN A 225 15.06 -19.06 4.40
C ASN A 225 15.39 -18.24 3.14
N VAL A 226 16.67 -17.94 2.96
CA VAL A 226 17.16 -17.21 1.79
C VAL A 226 17.26 -18.17 0.61
N ILE A 227 16.77 -17.76 -0.56
CA ILE A 227 16.95 -18.53 -1.80
C ILE A 227 18.26 -18.09 -2.48
N LEU A 228 19.18 -19.01 -2.67
CA LEU A 228 20.41 -18.79 -3.45
C LEU A 228 20.21 -19.28 -4.88
N ASN A 229 20.29 -18.39 -5.83
CA ASN A 229 20.29 -18.72 -7.25
C ASN A 229 21.75 -18.87 -7.72
N MET A 230 22.08 -20.06 -8.24
CA MET A 230 23.41 -20.39 -8.73
C MET A 230 23.33 -20.82 -10.18
N GLU A 231 24.16 -20.23 -11.05
CA GLU A 231 24.32 -20.63 -12.44
C GLU A 231 25.72 -21.23 -12.62
N VAL A 232 25.79 -22.46 -13.09
CA VAL A 232 27.05 -23.19 -13.26
C VAL A 232 27.14 -23.89 -14.61
N LYS A 233 28.36 -24.14 -15.06
CA LYS A 233 28.65 -25.05 -16.18
C LYS A 233 29.45 -26.25 -15.69
N GLY A 234 29.23 -27.40 -16.32
CA GLY A 234 29.98 -28.62 -16.04
C GLY A 234 29.52 -29.38 -14.79
N ALA A 235 28.37 -29.03 -14.22
CA ALA A 235 27.81 -29.76 -13.09
C ALA A 235 27.14 -31.05 -13.58
N ALA A 236 27.68 -32.21 -13.19
CA ALA A 236 27.02 -33.47 -13.44
C ALA A 236 25.83 -33.65 -12.48
N PRO A 237 24.69 -34.25 -12.93
CA PRO A 237 23.50 -34.41 -12.08
C PRO A 237 23.80 -35.11 -10.74
N GLU A 238 24.66 -36.10 -10.76
CA GLU A 238 25.06 -36.85 -9.55
C GLU A 238 25.78 -35.99 -8.53
N THR A 239 26.60 -35.02 -8.99
CA THR A 239 27.28 -34.09 -8.08
C THR A 239 26.33 -33.07 -7.48
N ILE A 240 25.26 -32.69 -8.19
CA ILE A 240 24.21 -31.78 -7.66
C ILE A 240 23.41 -32.50 -6.57
N GLU A 241 23.04 -33.75 -6.75
CA GLU A 241 22.33 -34.55 -5.74
C GLU A 241 23.13 -34.72 -4.44
N HIS A 242 24.46 -34.80 -4.53
CA HIS A 242 25.33 -34.98 -3.35
C HIS A 242 25.68 -33.69 -2.63
N ILE A 243 25.31 -32.52 -3.17
CA ILE A 243 25.70 -31.22 -2.61
C ILE A 243 25.17 -31.02 -1.17
N GLN A 244 23.95 -31.43 -0.89
CA GLN A 244 23.33 -31.31 0.43
C GLN A 244 24.02 -32.19 1.49
N ALA A 245 24.64 -33.31 1.10
CA ALA A 245 25.43 -34.15 2.01
C ALA A 245 26.77 -33.49 2.38
N LYS A 246 27.32 -32.64 1.51
CA LYS A 246 28.62 -31.98 1.70
C LYS A 246 28.49 -30.58 2.26
N VAL A 247 27.39 -29.88 1.95
CA VAL A 247 27.05 -28.56 2.44
C VAL A 247 25.69 -28.65 3.15
N PRO A 248 25.65 -29.08 4.40
CA PRO A 248 24.39 -29.33 5.12
C PRO A 248 23.59 -28.06 5.41
N SER A 249 24.22 -26.89 5.28
CA SER A 249 23.57 -25.59 5.48
C SER A 249 22.60 -25.21 4.36
N VAL A 250 22.59 -25.94 3.24
CA VAL A 250 21.68 -25.70 2.11
C VAL A 250 20.68 -26.83 1.95
N LYS A 251 19.48 -26.48 1.54
CA LYS A 251 18.45 -27.39 1.05
C LYS A 251 18.27 -27.18 -0.45
N PHE A 252 18.35 -28.23 -1.23
CA PHE A 252 18.09 -28.18 -2.66
C PHE A 252 16.60 -27.87 -2.92
N VAL A 253 16.32 -26.93 -3.82
CA VAL A 253 14.95 -26.50 -4.18
C VAL A 253 14.63 -26.92 -5.62
N SER A 254 15.44 -26.49 -6.59
CA SER A 254 15.18 -26.80 -8.00
C SER A 254 16.45 -26.81 -8.84
N LEU A 255 16.37 -27.53 -9.97
CA LEU A 255 17.38 -27.56 -11.02
C LEU A 255 16.70 -27.33 -12.36
N ASN A 256 17.20 -26.40 -13.13
CA ASN A 256 16.81 -26.17 -14.51
C ASN A 256 18.04 -26.14 -15.39
N THR A 257 18.03 -26.87 -16.52
CA THR A 257 19.16 -26.91 -17.44
C THR A 257 18.77 -26.30 -18.78
N SER A 258 19.52 -25.30 -19.21
CA SER A 258 19.33 -24.65 -20.50
C SER A 258 20.70 -24.32 -21.12
N ASN A 259 20.92 -24.70 -22.38
CA ASN A 259 22.14 -24.39 -23.14
C ASN A 259 23.45 -24.67 -22.38
N ASP A 260 23.60 -25.87 -21.79
CA ASP A 260 24.78 -26.26 -21.02
C ASP A 260 25.01 -25.52 -19.70
N ILE A 261 24.05 -24.70 -19.29
CA ILE A 261 24.06 -23.97 -18.01
C ILE A 261 23.03 -24.60 -17.09
N GLN A 262 23.48 -25.03 -15.92
CA GLN A 262 22.63 -25.51 -14.83
C GLN A 262 22.27 -24.31 -13.94
N GLN A 263 20.97 -24.03 -13.81
CA GLN A 263 20.42 -23.09 -12.87
C GLN A 263 19.93 -23.86 -11.65
N ILE A 264 20.59 -23.68 -10.54
CA ILE A 264 20.32 -24.40 -9.29
C ILE A 264 19.80 -23.40 -8.27
N GLN A 265 18.74 -23.77 -7.57
CA GLN A 265 18.22 -23.00 -6.45
C GLN A 265 18.43 -23.78 -5.15
N PHE A 266 19.00 -23.11 -4.17
CA PHE A 266 19.17 -23.59 -2.81
C PHE A 266 18.43 -22.71 -1.83
N GLU A 267 17.94 -23.30 -0.76
CA GLU A 267 17.36 -22.62 0.38
C GLU A 267 18.31 -22.76 1.57
N TYR A 268 18.56 -21.67 2.32
CA TYR A 268 19.41 -21.69 3.51
C TYR A 268 18.94 -20.70 4.58
N GLY A 269 19.27 -20.98 5.83
CA GLY A 269 18.94 -20.11 6.96
C GLY A 269 19.70 -18.78 6.93
N LYS A 270 19.05 -17.68 7.27
CA LYS A 270 19.60 -16.31 7.20
C LYS A 270 20.95 -16.14 7.92
N ASP A 271 21.19 -16.90 8.98
CA ASP A 271 22.40 -16.79 9.81
C ASP A 271 23.57 -17.64 9.31
N GLN A 272 23.40 -18.40 8.23
CA GLN A 272 24.40 -19.33 7.71
C GLN A 272 24.61 -19.10 6.21
N ASP A 273 25.51 -18.17 5.85
CA ASP A 273 25.84 -17.93 4.45
C ASP A 273 26.65 -19.10 3.85
N PRO A 274 26.07 -19.90 2.95
CA PRO A 274 26.71 -21.12 2.43
C PRO A 274 27.63 -20.85 1.22
N ARG A 275 27.77 -19.59 0.79
CA ARG A 275 28.42 -19.27 -0.51
C ARG A 275 29.87 -19.71 -0.56
N GLU A 276 30.60 -19.63 0.54
CA GLU A 276 32.01 -20.07 0.60
C GLU A 276 32.10 -21.59 0.45
N ASP A 277 31.27 -22.36 1.15
CA ASP A 277 31.27 -23.82 1.08
C ASP A 277 30.80 -24.32 -0.29
N LEU A 278 29.80 -23.67 -0.88
CA LEU A 278 29.34 -23.95 -2.23
C LEU A 278 30.40 -23.64 -3.29
N PHE A 279 31.15 -22.57 -3.10
CA PHE A 279 32.29 -22.25 -3.97
C PHE A 279 33.36 -23.31 -3.89
N ARG A 280 33.77 -23.74 -2.69
CA ARG A 280 34.75 -24.82 -2.51
C ARG A 280 34.27 -26.11 -3.14
N TYR A 281 33.00 -26.47 -2.93
CA TYR A 281 32.40 -27.67 -3.53
C TYR A 281 32.42 -27.59 -5.07
N ALA A 282 32.10 -26.46 -5.66
CA ALA A 282 32.14 -26.24 -7.10
C ALA A 282 33.57 -26.43 -7.67
N VAL A 283 34.58 -25.89 -6.96
CA VAL A 283 36.00 -26.04 -7.36
C VAL A 283 36.44 -27.52 -7.30
N GLU A 284 36.09 -28.25 -6.26
CA GLU A 284 36.40 -29.68 -6.11
C GLU A 284 35.78 -30.54 -7.21
N ASN A 285 34.59 -30.16 -7.70
CA ASN A 285 33.87 -30.87 -8.75
C ASN A 285 34.09 -30.30 -10.16
N HIS A 286 35.07 -29.40 -10.32
CA HIS A 286 35.43 -28.76 -11.60
C HIS A 286 34.27 -27.96 -12.25
N TRP A 287 33.36 -27.40 -11.46
CA TRP A 287 32.31 -26.56 -11.97
C TRP A 287 32.83 -25.14 -12.26
N THR A 288 32.27 -24.50 -13.29
CA THR A 288 32.49 -23.08 -13.53
C THR A 288 31.26 -22.32 -13.05
N ILE A 289 31.44 -21.53 -11.99
CA ILE A 289 30.37 -20.67 -11.47
C ILE A 289 30.26 -19.43 -12.37
N LEU A 290 29.10 -19.22 -12.94
CA LEU A 290 28.79 -18.04 -13.75
C LEU A 290 28.08 -16.96 -12.92
N LYS A 291 27.25 -17.39 -11.97
CA LYS A 291 26.49 -16.49 -11.09
C LYS A 291 26.19 -17.19 -9.77
N MET A 292 26.26 -16.46 -8.68
CA MET A 292 25.86 -16.91 -7.35
C MET A 292 25.27 -15.71 -6.61
N THR A 293 23.95 -15.64 -6.54
CA THR A 293 23.24 -14.47 -6.01
C THR A 293 22.21 -14.90 -4.99
N PRO A 294 22.32 -14.46 -3.73
CA PRO A 294 21.27 -14.65 -2.76
C PRO A 294 20.08 -13.78 -3.13
N HIS A 295 18.89 -14.36 -3.11
CA HIS A 295 17.62 -13.65 -3.22
C HIS A 295 17.00 -13.60 -1.83
N THR A 296 17.14 -12.46 -1.18
CA THR A 296 16.41 -12.19 0.06
C THR A 296 15.00 -11.79 -0.31
N THR A 297 14.03 -12.47 0.29
CA THR A 297 12.62 -12.10 0.16
C THR A 297 12.46 -10.61 0.51
N ASN A 298 11.94 -9.86 -0.40
CA ASN A 298 11.62 -8.45 -0.19
C ASN A 298 10.11 -8.29 0.09
N LEU A 299 9.72 -7.10 0.49
CA LEU A 299 8.32 -6.83 0.83
C LEU A 299 7.36 -7.02 -0.37
N GLU A 300 7.87 -6.87 -1.61
CA GLU A 300 7.11 -7.10 -2.84
C GLU A 300 6.84 -8.58 -3.08
N ASP A 301 7.83 -9.44 -2.78
CA ASP A 301 7.65 -10.88 -2.84
C ASP A 301 6.61 -11.33 -1.83
N ILE A 302 6.69 -10.83 -0.59
CA ILE A 302 5.69 -11.08 0.46
C ILE A 302 4.28 -10.65 0.01
N PHE A 303 4.16 -9.45 -0.54
CA PHE A 303 2.90 -8.95 -1.04
C PHE A 303 2.34 -9.81 -2.17
N ARG A 304 3.19 -10.18 -3.13
CA ARG A 304 2.81 -11.07 -4.24
C ARG A 304 2.33 -12.42 -3.71
N ASP A 305 3.08 -13.05 -2.82
CA ASP A 305 2.73 -14.37 -2.29
C ASP A 305 1.41 -14.32 -1.53
N LEU A 306 1.20 -13.31 -0.68
CA LEU A 306 -0.07 -13.13 0.07
C LEU A 306 -1.27 -12.79 -0.83
N THR A 307 -1.04 -12.33 -2.07
CA THR A 307 -2.12 -11.94 -2.98
C THR A 307 -2.35 -12.95 -4.12
N THR A 308 -1.38 -13.85 -4.42
CA THR A 308 -1.48 -14.85 -5.51
C THR A 308 -1.85 -16.27 -5.06
N GLU A 309 -1.65 -16.65 -3.80
CA GLU A 309 -1.93 -18.01 -3.31
C GLU A 309 -3.42 -18.42 -3.35
N SER A 310 -4.33 -17.51 -3.70
CA SER A 310 -5.77 -17.79 -3.72
C SER A 310 -6.30 -18.36 -5.04
N ASP A 311 -5.49 -18.41 -6.12
CA ASP A 311 -5.97 -18.92 -7.43
C ASP A 311 -5.81 -20.43 -7.62
N THR A 312 -5.28 -21.17 -6.62
CA THR A 312 -4.99 -22.60 -6.73
C THR A 312 -6.05 -23.54 -6.16
N HIS A 313 -7.18 -22.99 -5.66
CA HIS A 313 -8.31 -23.79 -5.12
C HIS A 313 -9.67 -23.36 -5.70
N ALA A 314 -9.76 -23.25 -7.04
CA ALA A 314 -11.04 -23.15 -7.74
C ALA A 314 -11.23 -24.35 -8.68
#